data_aea41d0cf7d9f47cd348c4ff5f96491f
#
_entry.id   aea41d0cf7d9f47cd348c4ff5f96491f
#
_cell.length_a   1.000
_cell.length_b   1.000
_cell.length_c   1.000
_cell.angle_alpha   90.00
_cell.angle_beta   90.00
_cell.angle_gamma   90.00
#
_symmetry.space_group_name_H-M   'P 1'
#
loop_
_entity.id
_entity.type
_entity.pdbx_description
1 polymer ?
#
loop_
_entity_poly.entity_id
_entity_poly.type
_entity_poly.pdbx_seq_one_letter_code
_entity_poly.pdbx_strand_id
1 'polypeptide(L)' 'EKKIHKLEQKNLELKMVDHCKLVLMSNYHWSEEKAHHYIEKIAMEQNKTKFLVAKELLEEFQT' A
#
# COMPACT_ATOMS: atom_id res chain seq x y z
N GLU A 1 -21.26 10.78 -13.47
CA GLU A 1 -19.85 10.67 -13.88
C GLU A 1 -18.93 11.23 -12.81
N LYS A 2 -19.31 12.36 -12.22
CA LYS A 2 -18.52 12.95 -11.13
C LYS A 2 -18.49 12.04 -9.93
N LYS A 3 -19.59 11.33 -9.68
CA LYS A 3 -19.63 10.38 -8.57
C LYS A 3 -18.61 9.27 -8.78
N ILE A 4 -18.48 8.83 -10.04
CA ILE A 4 -17.51 7.78 -10.34
C ILE A 4 -16.10 8.25 -10.05
N HIS A 5 -15.81 9.52 -10.36
CA HIS A 5 -14.49 10.06 -10.08
C HIS A 5 -14.16 10.04 -8.58
N LYS A 6 -15.15 10.41 -7.76
CA LYS A 6 -14.92 10.39 -6.32
C LYS A 6 -14.65 8.98 -5.83
N LEU A 7 -15.41 8.01 -6.34
CA LEU A 7 -15.20 6.62 -5.96
C LEU A 7 -13.83 6.15 -6.41
N GLU A 8 -13.41 6.58 -7.59
CA GLU A 8 -12.11 6.19 -8.11
C GLU A 8 -10.97 6.70 -7.24
N GLN A 9 -11.12 7.92 -6.71
CA GLN A 9 -10.09 8.48 -5.85
C GLN A 9 -9.90 7.66 -4.59
N LYS A 10 -11.01 7.27 -3.95
CA LYS A 10 -10.91 6.41 -2.78
C LYS A 10 -10.31 5.08 -3.13
N ASN A 11 -10.71 4.54 -4.28
CA ASN A 11 -10.19 3.25 -4.71
C ASN A 11 -8.70 3.31 -5.01
N LEU A 12 -8.20 4.47 -5.45
CA LEU A 12 -6.78 4.60 -5.73
C LEU A 12 -5.94 4.40 -4.48
N GLU A 13 -6.38 4.96 -3.36
CA GLU A 13 -5.64 4.77 -2.11
C GLU A 13 -5.63 3.31 -1.69
N LEU A 14 -6.79 2.65 -1.77
CA LEU A 14 -6.87 1.24 -1.44
C LEU A 14 -6.05 0.40 -2.40
N LYS A 15 -6.11 0.73 -3.68
CA LYS A 15 -5.33 0.00 -4.67
C LYS A 15 -3.84 0.17 -4.44
N MET A 16 -3.42 1.35 -4.02
CA MET A 16 -2.01 1.59 -3.75
C MET A 16 -1.50 0.66 -2.65
N VAL A 17 -2.26 0.55 -1.56
CA VAL A 17 -1.89 -0.32 -0.47
C VAL A 17 -1.92 -1.78 -0.92
N ASP A 18 -2.97 -2.17 -1.64
CA ASP A 18 -3.07 -3.54 -2.14
C ASP A 18 -1.92 -3.86 -3.08
N HIS A 19 -1.60 -2.93 -3.97
CA HIS A 19 -0.49 -3.14 -4.89
C HIS A 19 0.82 -3.32 -4.13
N CYS A 20 1.03 -2.51 -3.11
CA CYS A 20 2.23 -2.63 -2.29
C CYS A 20 2.29 -4.01 -1.62
N LYS A 21 1.16 -4.49 -1.11
CA LYS A 21 1.12 -5.81 -0.52
C LYS A 21 1.51 -6.88 -1.53
N LEU A 22 0.97 -6.77 -2.74
CA LEU A 22 1.29 -7.75 -3.78
C LEU A 22 2.77 -7.74 -4.11
N VAL A 23 3.37 -6.56 -4.19
CA VAL A 23 4.80 -6.44 -4.47
C VAL A 23 5.61 -7.10 -3.36
N LEU A 24 5.24 -6.83 -2.11
CA LEU A 24 5.93 -7.44 -0.98
C LEU A 24 5.80 -8.95 -1.00
N MET A 25 4.59 -9.45 -1.28
CA MET A 25 4.37 -10.88 -1.33
C MET A 25 5.20 -11.53 -2.44
N SER A 26 5.31 -10.86 -3.56
CA SER A 26 6.05 -11.38 -4.70
C SER A 26 7.55 -11.36 -4.45
N ASN A 27 8.06 -10.26 -3.89
CA ASN A 27 9.51 -10.11 -3.72
C ASN A 27 10.07 -10.91 -2.55
N TYR A 28 9.29 -11.02 -1.48
CA TYR A 28 9.76 -11.70 -0.26
C TYR A 28 9.05 -13.01 0.00
N HIS A 29 8.11 -13.37 -0.86
CA HIS A 29 7.33 -14.59 -0.67
C HIS A 29 6.59 -14.59 0.66
N TRP A 30 6.06 -13.43 1.03
CA TRP A 30 5.29 -13.30 2.25
C TRP A 30 3.83 -13.62 1.99
N SER A 31 3.12 -13.98 3.04
CA SER A 31 1.67 -14.10 2.96
C SER A 31 1.05 -12.71 2.97
N GLU A 32 -0.24 -12.65 2.60
CA GLU A 32 -0.95 -11.37 2.59
C GLU A 32 -0.96 -10.75 3.98
N GLU A 33 -1.18 -11.56 5.00
CA GLU A 33 -1.19 -11.06 6.37
C GLU A 33 0.14 -10.46 6.75
N LYS A 34 1.21 -11.14 6.39
CA LYS A 34 2.53 -10.66 6.77
C LYS A 34 2.85 -9.34 6.08
N ALA A 35 2.52 -9.22 4.81
CA ALA A 35 2.75 -7.98 4.08
C ALA A 35 1.92 -6.85 4.69
N HIS A 36 0.68 -7.15 5.04
CA HIS A 36 -0.19 -6.16 5.65
C HIS A 36 0.36 -5.68 6.98
N HIS A 37 0.80 -6.61 7.82
CA HIS A 37 1.38 -6.26 9.10
C HIS A 37 2.64 -5.41 8.94
N TYR A 38 3.44 -5.73 7.94
CA TYR A 38 4.66 -4.98 7.69
C TYR A 38 4.34 -3.51 7.41
N ILE A 39 3.34 -3.28 6.55
CA ILE A 39 2.94 -1.92 6.23
C ILE A 39 2.38 -1.22 7.46
N GLU A 40 1.55 -1.90 8.22
CA GLU A 40 0.96 -1.32 9.42
C GLU A 40 2.04 -0.95 10.43
N LYS A 41 3.00 -1.83 10.61
CA LYS A 41 4.06 -1.60 11.59
C LYS A 41 4.85 -0.34 11.25
N ILE A 42 5.23 -0.20 9.99
CA ILE A 42 5.98 0.97 9.57
C ILE A 42 5.14 2.23 9.74
N ALA A 43 3.86 2.15 9.38
CA ALA A 43 2.98 3.29 9.51
C ALA A 43 2.90 3.75 10.96
N MET A 44 2.81 2.82 11.89
CA MET A 44 2.74 3.16 13.29
C MET A 44 4.06 3.72 13.79
N GLU A 45 5.16 3.11 13.42
CA GLU A 45 6.47 3.53 13.91
C GLU A 45 6.83 4.92 13.42
N GLN A 46 6.46 5.25 12.20
CA GLN A 46 6.81 6.53 11.60
C GLN A 46 5.68 7.53 11.66
N ASN A 47 4.54 7.18 12.29
CA ASN A 47 3.38 8.05 12.37
C ASN A 47 2.92 8.49 10.99
N LYS A 48 2.87 7.54 10.08
CA LYS A 48 2.42 7.80 8.71
C LYS A 48 1.18 6.98 8.42
N THR A 49 0.45 7.39 7.39
CA THR A 49 -0.68 6.60 6.94
C THR A 49 -0.18 5.42 6.13
N LYS A 50 -1.03 4.38 6.03
CA LYS A 50 -0.67 3.23 5.22
C LYS A 50 -0.45 3.62 3.77
N PHE A 51 -1.22 4.59 3.30
CA PHE A 51 -1.08 5.06 1.93
C PHE A 51 0.32 5.64 1.70
N LEU A 52 0.80 6.46 2.61
CA LEU A 52 2.14 7.03 2.47
C LEU A 52 3.21 5.95 2.53
N VAL A 53 3.06 5.00 3.45
CA VAL A 53 4.02 3.90 3.55
C VAL A 53 4.04 3.10 2.26
N ALA A 54 2.86 2.78 1.73
CA ALA A 54 2.80 2.02 0.49
C ALA A 54 3.44 2.78 -0.65
N LYS A 55 3.21 4.08 -0.72
CA LYS A 55 3.79 4.88 -1.77
C LYS A 55 5.31 4.88 -1.70
N GLU A 56 5.84 5.06 -0.52
CA GLU A 56 7.29 5.06 -0.35
C GLU A 56 7.90 3.71 -0.69
N LEU A 57 7.28 2.65 -0.23
CA LEU A 57 7.80 1.32 -0.53
C LEU A 57 7.76 1.02 -2.02
N LEU A 58 6.68 1.40 -2.68
CA LEU A 58 6.58 1.17 -4.11
C LEU A 58 7.64 1.93 -4.88
N GLU A 59 7.94 3.14 -4.43
CA GLU A 59 8.98 3.94 -5.08
C GLU A 59 10.34 3.25 -4.97
N GLU A 60 10.62 2.66 -3.83
CA GLU A 60 11.88 1.94 -3.65
C GLU A 60 11.97 0.74 -4.57
N PHE A 61 10.87 0.01 -4.72
CA PHE A 61 10.89 -1.17 -5.56
C PHE A 61 10.98 -0.84 -7.04
N GLN A 62 10.55 0.35 -7.42
CA GLN A 62 10.58 0.73 -8.83
C GLN A 62 11.94 1.23 -9.28
N THR A 63 12.77 1.64 -8.37
CA THR A 63 14.12 2.03 -8.73
C THR A 63 15.05 0.83 -8.72
#